data_4f2a018759400a7d3c43ffc227ee0945
#
_entry.id   4f2a018759400a7d3c43ffc227ee0945
#
_cell.length_a   1.000
_cell.length_b   1.000
_cell.length_c   1.000
_cell.angle_alpha   90.00
_cell.angle_beta   90.00
_cell.angle_gamma   90.00
#
_symmetry.space_group_name_H-M   'P 1'
#
loop_
_entity.id
_entity.type
_entity.pdbx_description
1 polymer ?
#
loop_
_entity_poly.entity_id
_entity_poly.type
_entity_poly.pdbx_seq_one_letter_code
_entity_poly.pdbx_strand_id
1 'polypeptide(L)'
;IQYVGTDRLEDSRTTVDNFLREDKSINLGTSHSRQQNHELVANASLEWKMDSVTTLIFRPQYRFSANDRENSGFQEGWGNDVLLNERESSGTNHNSRYNLTMMLQLSRKLSRLGRNVALKVDYGTNASATDRKSLSTTRYFKNNTKKIQNQKIEDDVDGYNYRVQLVYVEPLPWRHFLQLRYSYQYRVNNSDRFVYDWDKELEEFAPDFDEDSSNRFENQYSNHLVNLAIRTSQKKYNYNIGVDFEPQKSVSHSLLSDAPEDQLERSVMNFSPTVNFRYKFSKRTRLQIVYRGKGKQPNIRDLQPVTDRTNPLNIRVGNPSLKPSYMNTFTLNFNSYNTKYQRNMVATALFENTINNVTNQVTYDSETGVRTTSPVNMNGNWRAMGSFSLNTPFKNRNWIFRTYSYLQYRNQNGYTTLNKEEPVKTSVQHLTGRERLRITYRTRQMELTGLVGLTYNNSYNDVREKRTETFDYQAGTELQLYLPWGMELYNDLTYFLRTGYGYEGYAKANFMWNCQLSKAFLKRKQLLIRFKIYDILHQDISMIRTITATAIRDTDYNAL
;
A
#
# COMPACT_ATOMS: atom_id res chain seq x y z
N ILE A 1 22.87 11.72 2.92
CA ILE A 1 22.76 10.63 3.92
C ILE A 1 21.71 11.05 4.93
N GLN A 2 20.80 10.15 5.23
CA GLN A 2 19.76 10.34 6.24
C GLN A 2 19.76 9.13 7.18
N TYR A 3 19.68 9.40 8.47
CA TYR A 3 19.46 8.39 9.49
C TYR A 3 18.18 8.73 10.24
N VAL A 4 17.34 7.72 10.49
CA VAL A 4 16.10 7.85 11.27
C VAL A 4 16.07 6.69 12.28
N GLY A 5 15.93 7.04 13.55
CA GLY A 5 15.64 6.08 14.63
C GLY A 5 14.25 6.39 15.20
N THR A 6 13.44 5.37 15.43
CA THR A 6 12.13 5.49 16.07
C THR A 6 11.95 4.39 17.10
N ASP A 7 11.32 4.71 18.23
CA ASP A 7 10.81 3.77 19.21
C ASP A 7 9.32 4.08 19.39
N ARG A 8 8.48 3.09 19.16
CA ARG A 8 7.03 3.26 19.14
C ARG A 8 6.37 2.17 19.96
N LEU A 9 5.50 2.59 20.86
CA LEU A 9 4.55 1.73 21.55
C LEU A 9 3.20 1.84 20.85
N GLU A 10 2.53 0.73 20.67
CA GLU A 10 1.22 0.69 20.01
C GLU A 10 0.32 -0.31 20.71
N ASP A 11 -0.83 0.18 21.17
CA ASP A 11 -1.95 -0.62 21.62
C ASP A 11 -3.03 -0.61 20.54
N SER A 12 -3.54 -1.78 20.19
CA SER A 12 -4.61 -1.88 19.21
C SER A 12 -5.72 -2.83 19.63
N ARG A 13 -6.94 -2.49 19.21
CA ARG A 13 -8.11 -3.39 19.26
C ARG A 13 -8.60 -3.62 17.86
N THR A 14 -8.94 -4.86 17.56
CA THR A 14 -9.45 -5.23 16.23
C THR A 14 -10.73 -6.03 16.39
N THR A 15 -11.74 -5.65 15.63
CA THR A 15 -12.97 -6.42 15.44
C THR A 15 -13.06 -6.84 13.98
N VAL A 16 -13.26 -8.13 13.73
CA VAL A 16 -13.48 -8.66 12.38
C VAL A 16 -14.87 -9.30 12.35
N ASP A 17 -15.77 -8.71 11.56
CA ASP A 17 -17.10 -9.26 11.29
C ASP A 17 -17.06 -9.96 9.93
N ASN A 18 -17.15 -11.30 9.96
CA ASN A 18 -17.03 -12.14 8.77
C ASN A 18 -18.39 -12.31 8.09
N PHE A 19 -18.42 -12.28 6.75
CA PHE A 19 -19.66 -12.39 5.98
C PHE A 19 -20.01 -13.84 5.71
N LEU A 20 -20.86 -14.42 6.55
CA LEU A 20 -21.48 -15.72 6.38
C LEU A 20 -22.98 -15.54 6.14
N ARG A 21 -23.61 -16.47 5.43
CA ARG A 21 -25.00 -16.33 4.98
C ARG A 21 -26.01 -16.31 6.12
N GLU A 22 -25.94 -17.28 7.00
CA GLU A 22 -26.92 -17.47 8.10
C GLU A 22 -26.25 -17.34 9.47
N ASP A 23 -24.93 -17.55 9.53
CA ASP A 23 -24.17 -17.54 10.76
C ASP A 23 -23.49 -16.18 11.02
N LYS A 24 -23.38 -15.85 12.29
CA LYS A 24 -22.61 -14.70 12.76
C LYS A 24 -21.22 -15.18 13.17
N SER A 25 -20.18 -14.61 12.62
CA SER A 25 -18.80 -14.91 13.02
C SER A 25 -18.06 -13.61 13.27
N ILE A 26 -17.62 -13.42 14.51
CA ILE A 26 -16.91 -12.23 14.97
C ILE A 26 -15.59 -12.66 15.60
N ASN A 27 -14.51 -12.01 15.23
CA ASN A 27 -13.24 -12.14 15.93
C ASN A 27 -12.91 -10.81 16.61
N LEU A 28 -12.62 -10.87 17.89
CA LEU A 28 -12.17 -9.75 18.70
C LEU A 28 -10.68 -9.96 19.01
N GLY A 29 -9.89 -8.91 18.97
CA GLY A 29 -8.47 -9.01 19.26
C GLY A 29 -7.94 -7.75 19.91
N THR A 30 -7.03 -7.92 20.85
CA THR A 30 -6.19 -6.86 21.41
C THR A 30 -4.73 -7.18 21.14
N SER A 31 -3.93 -6.17 20.91
CA SER A 31 -2.49 -6.32 20.70
C SER A 31 -1.75 -5.16 21.31
N HIS A 32 -0.69 -5.48 22.01
CA HIS A 32 0.30 -4.54 22.51
C HIS A 32 1.63 -4.81 21.79
N SER A 33 2.28 -3.78 21.26
CA SER A 33 3.58 -3.95 20.60
C SER A 33 4.51 -2.77 20.85
N ARG A 34 5.80 -3.08 21.02
CA ARG A 34 6.90 -2.11 20.96
C ARG A 34 7.71 -2.36 19.71
N GLN A 35 7.99 -1.32 18.96
CA GLN A 35 8.74 -1.41 17.71
C GLN A 35 9.84 -0.37 17.68
N GLN A 36 11.09 -0.84 17.56
CA GLN A 36 12.28 -0.01 17.39
C GLN A 36 12.77 -0.15 15.94
N ASN A 37 12.89 0.98 15.24
CA ASN A 37 13.36 1.01 13.86
C ASN A 37 14.60 1.88 13.77
N HIS A 38 15.58 1.40 13.02
CA HIS A 38 16.75 2.13 12.60
C HIS A 38 16.85 2.08 11.08
N GLU A 39 16.89 3.24 10.44
CA GLU A 39 16.97 3.33 8.99
C GLU A 39 18.13 4.26 8.59
N LEU A 40 18.98 3.78 7.69
CA LEU A 40 20.04 4.54 7.06
C LEU A 40 19.77 4.59 5.55
N VAL A 41 19.65 5.79 4.98
CA VAL A 41 19.52 6.00 3.55
C VAL A 41 20.66 6.87 3.05
N ALA A 42 21.40 6.36 2.08
CA ALA A 42 22.45 7.10 1.39
C ALA A 42 22.12 7.18 -0.11
N ASN A 43 22.01 8.39 -0.63
CA ASN A 43 21.72 8.65 -2.03
C ASN A 43 22.81 9.55 -2.61
N ALA A 44 23.26 9.24 -3.83
CA ALA A 44 24.11 10.13 -4.60
C ALA A 44 23.53 10.31 -6.01
N SER A 45 23.81 11.45 -6.63
CA SER A 45 23.41 11.72 -8.02
C SER A 45 24.53 12.48 -8.71
N LEU A 46 25.06 11.85 -9.75
CA LEU A 46 26.02 12.46 -10.66
C LEU A 46 25.32 12.68 -12.00
N GLU A 47 25.31 13.90 -12.47
CA GLU A 47 24.93 14.25 -13.84
C GLU A 47 26.14 14.87 -14.53
N TRP A 48 26.66 14.20 -15.53
CA TRP A 48 27.82 14.65 -16.29
C TRP A 48 27.42 14.92 -17.74
N LYS A 49 27.48 16.17 -18.12
CA LYS A 49 27.34 16.61 -19.52
C LYS A 49 28.70 16.48 -20.18
N MET A 50 28.93 15.34 -20.82
CA MET A 50 30.21 15.02 -21.49
C MET A 50 30.47 15.99 -22.64
N ASP A 51 29.39 16.35 -23.34
CA ASP A 51 29.37 17.37 -24.40
C ASP A 51 27.97 18.02 -24.48
N SER A 52 27.72 18.85 -25.52
CA SER A 52 26.42 19.54 -25.71
C SER A 52 25.26 18.61 -26.07
N VAL A 53 25.52 17.37 -26.43
CA VAL A 53 24.53 16.38 -26.90
C VAL A 53 24.50 15.09 -26.06
N THR A 54 25.56 14.82 -25.28
CA THR A 54 25.73 13.59 -24.53
C THR A 54 25.68 13.86 -23.03
N THR A 55 24.82 13.15 -22.32
CA THR A 55 24.66 13.25 -20.86
C THR A 55 24.71 11.86 -20.24
N LEU A 56 25.55 11.72 -19.23
CA LEU A 56 25.63 10.54 -18.34
C LEU A 56 25.00 10.88 -17.00
N ILE A 57 24.14 10.00 -16.52
CA ILE A 57 23.52 10.11 -15.19
C ILE A 57 23.83 8.83 -14.43
N PHE A 58 24.36 8.97 -13.22
CA PHE A 58 24.59 7.85 -12.31
C PHE A 58 23.95 8.14 -10.96
N ARG A 59 23.11 7.23 -10.48
CA ARG A 59 22.36 7.37 -9.22
C ARG A 59 22.42 6.09 -8.41
N PRO A 60 23.40 5.94 -7.52
CA PRO A 60 23.40 4.89 -6.51
C PRO A 60 22.51 5.29 -5.35
N GLN A 61 21.82 4.31 -4.78
CA GLN A 61 21.04 4.43 -3.56
C GLN A 61 21.29 3.21 -2.70
N TYR A 62 21.65 3.44 -1.45
CA TYR A 62 21.77 2.41 -0.43
C TYR A 62 20.76 2.68 0.68
N ARG A 63 20.07 1.63 1.12
CA ARG A 63 19.18 1.66 2.28
C ARG A 63 19.50 0.47 3.15
N PHE A 64 19.68 0.73 4.43
CA PHE A 64 19.73 -0.28 5.48
C PHE A 64 18.62 0.01 6.47
N SER A 65 17.94 -1.03 6.95
CA SER A 65 16.96 -0.91 8.03
C SER A 65 17.08 -2.10 8.97
N ALA A 66 17.02 -1.83 10.26
CA ALA A 66 16.85 -2.83 11.30
C ALA A 66 15.57 -2.52 12.08
N ASN A 67 14.80 -3.55 12.37
CA ASN A 67 13.53 -3.46 13.07
C ASN A 67 13.46 -4.54 14.14
N ASP A 68 13.32 -4.12 15.38
CA ASP A 68 13.06 -4.97 16.54
C ASP A 68 11.64 -4.76 16.98
N ARG A 69 10.87 -5.83 17.10
CA ARG A 69 9.48 -5.78 17.53
C ARG A 69 9.20 -6.84 18.58
N GLU A 70 8.64 -6.39 19.68
CA GLU A 70 8.02 -7.24 20.70
C GLU A 70 6.50 -7.07 20.58
N ASN A 71 5.77 -8.14 20.66
CA ASN A 71 4.32 -8.09 20.61
C ASN A 71 3.70 -9.14 21.54
N SER A 72 2.56 -8.76 22.11
CA SER A 72 1.65 -9.67 22.79
C SER A 72 0.22 -9.38 22.30
N GLY A 73 -0.65 -10.38 22.38
CA GLY A 73 -2.01 -10.20 21.93
C GLY A 73 -2.93 -11.30 22.45
N PHE A 74 -4.21 -10.94 22.51
CA PHE A 74 -5.30 -11.83 22.87
C PHE A 74 -6.37 -11.75 21.77
N GLN A 75 -6.92 -12.89 21.38
CA GLN A 75 -7.94 -12.99 20.35
C GLN A 75 -9.04 -13.96 20.79
N GLU A 76 -10.29 -13.60 20.54
CA GLU A 76 -11.48 -14.42 20.71
C GLU A 76 -12.18 -14.62 19.37
N GLY A 77 -12.65 -15.83 19.12
CA GLY A 77 -13.49 -16.19 17.98
C GLY A 77 -14.90 -16.59 18.45
N TRP A 78 -15.90 -15.86 17.99
CA TRP A 78 -17.30 -16.04 18.33
C TRP A 78 -18.09 -16.51 17.12
N GLY A 79 -18.95 -17.52 17.29
CA GLY A 79 -19.91 -18.00 16.29
C GLY A 79 -21.30 -18.03 16.88
N ASN A 80 -22.27 -17.32 16.27
CA ASN A 80 -23.66 -17.24 16.74
C ASN A 80 -23.78 -16.88 18.23
N ASP A 81 -22.98 -15.90 18.66
CA ASP A 81 -22.89 -15.42 20.04
C ASP A 81 -22.34 -16.45 21.06
N VAL A 82 -21.74 -17.54 20.59
CA VAL A 82 -21.04 -18.55 21.39
C VAL A 82 -19.53 -18.39 21.18
N LEU A 83 -18.76 -18.41 22.28
CA LEU A 83 -17.32 -18.41 22.24
C LEU A 83 -16.80 -19.75 21.75
N LEU A 84 -16.13 -19.76 20.56
CA LEU A 84 -15.60 -20.97 19.92
C LEU A 84 -14.15 -21.23 20.30
N ASN A 85 -13.35 -20.16 20.35
CA ASN A 85 -11.94 -20.25 20.66
C ASN A 85 -11.43 -18.96 21.30
N GLU A 86 -10.33 -19.08 22.04
CA GLU A 86 -9.51 -17.97 22.48
C GLU A 86 -8.05 -18.27 22.20
N ARG A 87 -7.24 -17.23 21.91
CA ARG A 87 -5.82 -17.36 21.66
C ARG A 87 -5.06 -16.24 22.35
N GLU A 88 -4.15 -16.64 23.20
CA GLU A 88 -3.08 -15.79 23.71
C GLU A 88 -1.83 -15.95 22.85
N SER A 89 -1.11 -14.87 22.56
CA SER A 89 0.12 -14.93 21.82
C SER A 89 1.11 -13.87 22.27
N SER A 90 2.39 -14.23 22.27
CA SER A 90 3.51 -13.32 22.48
C SER A 90 4.65 -13.67 21.54
N GLY A 91 5.50 -12.72 21.24
CA GLY A 91 6.64 -12.99 20.39
C GLY A 91 7.56 -11.81 20.20
N THR A 92 8.74 -12.13 19.69
CA THR A 92 9.77 -11.18 19.27
C THR A 92 10.04 -11.36 17.79
N ASN A 93 10.39 -10.29 17.12
CA ASN A 93 10.78 -10.30 15.72
C ASN A 93 11.93 -9.33 15.51
N HIS A 94 13.08 -9.87 15.14
CA HIS A 94 14.24 -9.10 14.72
C HIS A 94 14.37 -9.20 13.21
N ASN A 95 14.34 -8.08 12.51
CA ASN A 95 14.48 -8.02 11.06
C ASN A 95 15.57 -7.03 10.68
N SER A 96 16.53 -7.49 9.88
CA SER A 96 17.52 -6.63 9.25
C SER A 96 17.40 -6.72 7.74
N ARG A 97 17.53 -5.59 7.06
CA ARG A 97 17.40 -5.54 5.60
C ARG A 97 18.35 -4.51 5.01
N TYR A 98 19.01 -4.88 3.92
CA TYR A 98 19.67 -3.91 3.05
C TYR A 98 19.11 -3.95 1.62
N ASN A 99 19.22 -2.83 0.95
CA ASN A 99 18.89 -2.69 -0.46
C ASN A 99 19.89 -1.73 -1.10
N LEU A 100 20.55 -2.17 -2.16
CA LEU A 100 21.42 -1.36 -3.00
C LEU A 100 20.81 -1.28 -4.40
N THR A 101 20.56 -0.08 -4.89
CA THR A 101 20.12 0.13 -6.27
C THR A 101 21.06 1.11 -6.97
N MET A 102 21.36 0.84 -8.23
CA MET A 102 22.21 1.68 -9.07
C MET A 102 21.51 1.89 -10.40
N MET A 103 21.44 3.13 -10.84
CA MET A 103 20.94 3.50 -12.14
C MET A 103 22.03 4.24 -12.90
N LEU A 104 22.38 3.72 -14.08
CA LEU A 104 23.28 4.35 -15.04
C LEU A 104 22.49 4.64 -16.31
N GLN A 105 22.48 5.88 -16.76
CA GLN A 105 21.82 6.27 -18.00
C GLN A 105 22.76 7.12 -18.85
N LEU A 106 23.00 6.67 -20.07
CA LEU A 106 23.68 7.42 -21.11
C LEU A 106 22.65 7.85 -22.15
N SER A 107 22.54 9.13 -22.41
CA SER A 107 21.62 9.69 -23.40
C SER A 107 22.38 10.60 -24.37
N ARG A 108 22.08 10.44 -25.68
CA ARG A 108 22.70 11.23 -26.73
C ARG A 108 21.66 11.77 -27.70
N LYS A 109 21.71 13.07 -27.94
CA LYS A 109 20.92 13.72 -29.00
C LYS A 109 21.65 13.50 -30.33
N LEU A 110 20.97 12.91 -31.31
CA LEU A 110 21.53 12.58 -32.62
C LEU A 110 21.19 13.64 -33.67
N SER A 111 20.16 14.46 -33.43
CA SER A 111 19.81 15.57 -34.32
C SER A 111 19.15 16.72 -33.56
N ARG A 112 19.17 17.91 -34.18
CA ARG A 112 18.49 19.12 -33.69
C ARG A 112 16.96 18.96 -33.71
N LEU A 113 16.40 18.08 -34.55
CA LEU A 113 14.98 17.81 -34.67
C LEU A 113 14.41 16.94 -33.53
N GLY A 114 15.28 16.40 -32.64
CA GLY A 114 14.88 15.63 -31.48
C GLY A 114 15.12 14.12 -31.59
N ARG A 115 15.82 13.64 -32.65
CA ARG A 115 16.31 12.25 -32.69
C ARG A 115 17.25 12.03 -31.51
N ASN A 116 17.01 11.01 -30.74
CA ASN A 116 17.85 10.69 -29.59
C ASN A 116 17.85 9.19 -29.29
N VAL A 117 18.93 8.76 -28.65
CA VAL A 117 19.10 7.41 -28.13
C VAL A 117 19.44 7.49 -26.64
N ALA A 118 18.93 6.59 -25.86
CA ALA A 118 19.28 6.46 -24.45
C ALA A 118 19.44 4.99 -24.09
N LEU A 119 20.55 4.67 -23.44
CA LEU A 119 20.81 3.39 -22.81
C LEU A 119 20.70 3.58 -21.30
N LYS A 120 19.87 2.77 -20.65
CA LYS A 120 19.70 2.78 -19.21
C LYS A 120 19.96 1.38 -18.67
N VAL A 121 20.78 1.30 -17.62
CA VAL A 121 21.06 0.09 -16.88
C VAL A 121 20.65 0.34 -15.43
N ASP A 122 19.73 -0.45 -14.94
CA ASP A 122 19.36 -0.52 -13.52
C ASP A 122 19.93 -1.82 -12.96
N TYR A 123 20.57 -1.76 -11.82
CA TYR A 123 21.01 -2.91 -11.03
C TYR A 123 20.50 -2.76 -9.61
N GLY A 124 20.02 -3.84 -9.01
CA GLY A 124 19.59 -3.87 -7.63
C GLY A 124 19.97 -5.17 -6.97
N THR A 125 20.37 -5.10 -5.70
CA THR A 125 20.53 -6.27 -4.84
C THR A 125 19.93 -5.97 -3.48
N ASN A 126 19.36 -6.98 -2.85
CA ASN A 126 18.77 -6.89 -1.53
C ASN A 126 19.01 -8.17 -0.75
N ALA A 127 19.11 -8.04 0.56
CA ALA A 127 18.91 -9.16 1.47
C ALA A 127 18.12 -8.71 2.69
N SER A 128 17.43 -9.67 3.30
CA SER A 128 16.65 -9.48 4.51
C SER A 128 16.76 -10.76 5.33
N ALA A 129 17.17 -10.63 6.58
CA ALA A 129 17.19 -11.71 7.56
C ALA A 129 16.18 -11.40 8.67
N THR A 130 15.32 -12.34 8.97
CA THR A 130 14.30 -12.21 10.01
C THR A 130 14.35 -13.40 10.96
N ASP A 131 14.60 -13.13 12.23
CA ASP A 131 14.47 -14.09 13.33
C ASP A 131 13.24 -13.75 14.16
N ARG A 132 12.34 -14.72 14.28
CA ARG A 132 11.08 -14.57 15.01
C ARG A 132 10.90 -15.70 16.01
N LYS A 133 10.54 -15.35 17.23
CA LYS A 133 10.08 -16.31 18.23
C LYS A 133 8.60 -16.03 18.51
N SER A 134 7.78 -17.07 18.54
CA SER A 134 6.33 -16.96 18.72
C SER A 134 5.83 -18.05 19.64
N LEU A 135 5.23 -17.62 20.75
CA LEU A 135 4.51 -18.51 21.66
C LEU A 135 3.01 -18.20 21.57
N SER A 136 2.18 -19.20 21.34
CA SER A 136 0.75 -19.04 21.40
C SER A 136 0.06 -20.21 22.07
N THR A 137 -1.00 -19.89 22.83
CA THR A 137 -1.90 -20.86 23.43
C THR A 137 -3.28 -20.64 22.85
N THR A 138 -3.84 -21.63 22.20
CA THR A 138 -5.19 -21.60 21.64
C THR A 138 -6.05 -22.62 22.38
N ARG A 139 -7.21 -22.19 22.88
CA ARG A 139 -8.24 -23.05 23.49
C ARG A 139 -9.44 -23.12 22.55
N TYR A 140 -9.94 -24.32 22.33
CA TYR A 140 -11.15 -24.59 21.56
C TYR A 140 -12.23 -25.11 22.52
N PHE A 141 -13.32 -24.36 22.66
CA PHE A 141 -14.31 -24.63 23.71
C PHE A 141 -15.27 -25.78 23.36
N LYS A 142 -15.58 -25.99 22.06
CA LYS A 142 -16.52 -27.04 21.65
C LYS A 142 -16.00 -28.45 21.92
N ASN A 143 -14.72 -28.69 21.68
CA ASN A 143 -14.09 -30.00 21.92
C ASN A 143 -13.19 -30.03 23.15
N ASN A 144 -13.18 -28.94 23.94
CA ASN A 144 -12.38 -28.76 25.15
C ASN A 144 -10.88 -29.08 24.95
N THR A 145 -10.31 -28.67 23.80
CA THR A 145 -8.89 -28.91 23.49
C THR A 145 -8.06 -27.64 23.67
N LYS A 146 -6.80 -27.85 24.06
CA LYS A 146 -5.78 -26.77 24.19
C LYS A 146 -4.60 -27.10 23.30
N LYS A 147 -4.23 -26.15 22.42
CA LYS A 147 -3.02 -26.25 21.57
C LYS A 147 -2.02 -25.19 22.01
N ILE A 148 -0.82 -25.62 22.36
CA ILE A 148 0.32 -24.73 22.62
C ILE A 148 1.24 -24.86 21.41
N GLN A 149 1.65 -23.72 20.86
CA GLN A 149 2.58 -23.62 19.74
C GLN A 149 3.69 -22.64 20.14
N ASN A 150 4.90 -23.15 20.28
CA ASN A 150 6.09 -22.37 20.57
C ASN A 150 7.10 -22.63 19.46
N GLN A 151 7.37 -21.60 18.64
CA GLN A 151 8.14 -21.74 17.41
C GLN A 151 9.20 -20.65 17.30
N LYS A 152 10.36 -21.03 16.77
CA LYS A 152 11.36 -20.13 16.20
C LYS A 152 11.25 -20.21 14.68
N ILE A 153 11.24 -19.08 14.01
CA ILE A 153 11.12 -18.98 12.56
C ILE A 153 12.23 -18.10 12.03
N GLU A 154 13.02 -18.65 11.15
CA GLU A 154 14.09 -17.96 10.43
C GLU A 154 13.63 -17.75 8.99
N ASP A 155 13.45 -16.48 8.58
CA ASP A 155 13.06 -16.12 7.21
C ASP A 155 14.19 -15.31 6.57
N ASP A 156 14.93 -15.89 5.63
CA ASP A 156 15.98 -15.24 4.88
C ASP A 156 15.57 -15.05 3.42
N VAL A 157 15.74 -13.84 2.94
CA VAL A 157 15.46 -13.50 1.55
C VAL A 157 16.63 -12.73 1.00
N ASP A 158 17.20 -13.20 -0.09
CA ASP A 158 18.22 -12.46 -0.84
C ASP A 158 17.95 -12.49 -2.34
N GLY A 159 18.56 -11.58 -3.05
CA GLY A 159 18.40 -11.58 -4.49
C GLY A 159 19.04 -10.38 -5.19
N TYR A 160 19.03 -10.47 -6.50
CA TYR A 160 19.47 -9.39 -7.37
C TYR A 160 18.57 -9.26 -8.59
N ASN A 161 18.59 -8.09 -9.17
CA ASN A 161 17.93 -7.83 -10.44
C ASN A 161 18.77 -6.87 -11.28
N TYR A 162 18.68 -7.04 -12.59
CA TYR A 162 19.18 -6.04 -13.51
C TYR A 162 18.19 -5.81 -14.64
N ARG A 163 18.19 -4.60 -15.16
CA ARG A 163 17.42 -4.21 -16.34
C ARG A 163 18.30 -3.39 -17.26
N VAL A 164 18.36 -3.82 -18.51
CA VAL A 164 18.97 -3.05 -19.58
C VAL A 164 17.86 -2.53 -20.49
N GLN A 165 17.83 -1.23 -20.73
CA GLN A 165 16.79 -0.60 -21.54
C GLN A 165 17.43 0.31 -22.60
N LEU A 166 17.05 0.11 -23.85
CA LEU A 166 17.40 0.96 -24.97
C LEU A 166 16.15 1.70 -25.44
N VAL A 167 16.25 3.01 -25.55
CA VAL A 167 15.18 3.88 -26.06
C VAL A 167 15.72 4.63 -27.28
N TYR A 168 15.00 4.55 -28.38
CA TYR A 168 15.24 5.31 -29.59
C TYR A 168 14.03 6.18 -29.91
N VAL A 169 14.28 7.44 -30.27
CA VAL A 169 13.23 8.38 -30.66
C VAL A 169 13.57 8.95 -32.02
N GLU A 170 12.66 8.73 -32.97
CA GLU A 170 12.72 9.27 -34.33
C GLU A 170 11.74 10.43 -34.48
N PRO A 171 12.20 11.62 -34.86
CA PRO A 171 11.33 12.73 -35.24
C PRO A 171 10.62 12.45 -36.56
N LEU A 172 9.32 12.64 -36.58
CA LEU A 172 8.45 12.57 -37.76
C LEU A 172 7.96 13.98 -38.13
N PRO A 173 7.40 14.18 -39.36
CA PRO A 173 6.79 15.45 -39.73
C PRO A 173 5.78 15.97 -38.71
N TRP A 174 5.48 17.28 -38.71
CA TRP A 174 4.48 17.96 -37.86
C TRP A 174 4.68 17.81 -36.35
N ARG A 175 5.95 17.66 -35.91
CA ARG A 175 6.32 17.47 -34.49
C ARG A 175 5.76 16.20 -33.84
N HIS A 176 5.63 15.16 -34.61
CA HIS A 176 5.43 13.81 -34.14
C HIS A 176 6.75 13.12 -33.87
N PHE A 177 6.72 12.11 -33.03
CA PHE A 177 7.90 11.31 -32.68
C PHE A 177 7.47 9.85 -32.56
N LEU A 178 8.19 8.99 -33.23
CA LEU A 178 8.10 7.55 -33.02
C LEU A 178 9.09 7.18 -31.92
N GLN A 179 8.63 6.45 -30.91
CA GLN A 179 9.47 5.93 -29.85
C GLN A 179 9.48 4.41 -29.90
N LEU A 180 10.67 3.85 -29.98
CA LEU A 180 10.94 2.43 -29.80
C LEU A 180 11.68 2.28 -28.49
N ARG A 181 11.26 1.32 -27.68
CA ARG A 181 11.93 0.96 -26.43
C ARG A 181 12.00 -0.56 -26.35
N TYR A 182 13.19 -1.07 -26.15
CA TYR A 182 13.43 -2.44 -25.78
C TYR A 182 14.00 -2.47 -24.36
N SER A 183 13.52 -3.40 -23.55
CA SER A 183 14.03 -3.61 -22.19
C SER A 183 14.10 -5.10 -21.91
N TYR A 184 15.22 -5.55 -21.40
CA TYR A 184 15.39 -6.87 -20.81
C TYR A 184 15.58 -6.72 -19.30
N GLN A 185 14.82 -7.48 -18.53
CA GLN A 185 14.95 -7.53 -17.09
C GLN A 185 15.09 -8.98 -16.65
N TYR A 186 16.07 -9.23 -15.78
CA TYR A 186 16.26 -10.49 -15.10
C TYR A 186 16.29 -10.26 -13.60
N ARG A 187 15.70 -11.17 -12.85
CA ARG A 187 15.63 -11.12 -11.40
C ARG A 187 15.72 -12.51 -10.83
N VAL A 188 16.57 -12.69 -9.82
CA VAL A 188 16.64 -13.87 -8.95
C VAL A 188 16.23 -13.43 -7.55
N ASN A 189 15.49 -14.27 -6.87
CA ASN A 189 15.11 -14.08 -5.48
C ASN A 189 15.07 -15.43 -4.78
N ASN A 190 15.97 -15.63 -3.84
CA ASN A 190 16.01 -16.77 -2.95
C ASN A 190 15.17 -16.46 -1.71
N SER A 191 14.48 -17.45 -1.20
CA SER A 191 13.63 -17.31 -0.03
C SER A 191 13.69 -18.60 0.78
N ASP A 192 14.35 -18.53 1.91
CA ASP A 192 14.52 -19.63 2.85
C ASP A 192 13.68 -19.33 4.09
N ARG A 193 12.86 -20.28 4.50
CA ARG A 193 12.07 -20.21 5.70
C ARG A 193 12.19 -21.52 6.44
N PHE A 194 12.72 -21.47 7.65
CA PHE A 194 12.85 -22.60 8.53
C PHE A 194 12.05 -22.36 9.80
N VAL A 195 11.27 -23.38 10.19
CA VAL A 195 10.42 -23.35 11.39
C VAL A 195 10.92 -24.43 12.32
N TYR A 196 11.25 -24.06 13.55
CA TYR A 196 11.71 -24.96 14.60
C TYR A 196 10.67 -24.95 15.71
N ASP A 197 10.18 -26.12 16.08
CA ASP A 197 9.28 -26.30 17.20
C ASP A 197 10.06 -26.42 18.52
N TRP A 198 9.42 -26.04 19.61
CA TRP A 198 9.97 -26.17 20.95
C TRP A 198 9.94 -27.64 21.40
N ASP A 199 11.09 -28.19 21.73
CA ASP A 199 11.21 -29.50 22.33
C ASP A 199 11.10 -29.38 23.86
N LYS A 200 10.15 -30.09 24.45
CA LYS A 200 9.90 -30.06 25.88
C LYS A 200 10.89 -30.89 26.68
N GLU A 201 11.50 -31.91 26.06
CA GLU A 201 12.48 -32.79 26.71
C GLU A 201 13.85 -32.12 26.78
N LEU A 202 14.20 -31.39 25.71
CA LEU A 202 15.45 -30.64 25.62
C LEU A 202 15.38 -29.26 26.26
N GLU A 203 14.17 -28.74 26.54
CA GLU A 203 13.91 -27.35 26.99
C GLU A 203 14.52 -26.30 26.06
N GLU A 204 14.61 -26.61 24.74
CA GLU A 204 15.10 -25.73 23.70
C GLU A 204 14.36 -25.93 22.37
N PHE A 205 14.62 -25.12 21.36
CA PHE A 205 14.08 -25.36 20.02
C PHE A 205 14.76 -26.56 19.39
N ALA A 206 13.97 -27.42 18.74
CA ALA A 206 14.48 -28.63 18.07
C ALA A 206 15.64 -28.27 17.13
N PRO A 207 16.70 -29.12 17.05
CA PRO A 207 17.84 -28.85 16.16
C PRO A 207 17.42 -28.97 14.67
N ASP A 208 16.43 -29.80 14.38
CA ASP A 208 15.90 -30.01 13.04
C ASP A 208 14.65 -29.17 12.83
N PHE A 209 14.48 -28.61 11.63
CA PHE A 209 13.32 -27.84 11.28
C PHE A 209 12.11 -28.72 10.94
N ASP A 210 10.90 -28.22 11.16
CA ASP A 210 9.65 -28.83 10.72
C ASP A 210 9.53 -28.73 9.18
N GLU A 211 9.64 -29.84 8.47
CA GLU A 211 9.60 -29.90 7.01
C GLU A 211 8.25 -29.41 6.44
N ASP A 212 7.13 -29.71 7.11
CA ASP A 212 5.78 -29.34 6.65
C ASP A 212 5.56 -27.82 6.70
N SER A 213 6.22 -27.13 7.63
CA SER A 213 6.10 -25.68 7.86
C SER A 213 7.25 -24.86 7.26
N SER A 214 8.32 -25.55 6.82
CA SER A 214 9.51 -24.94 6.24
C SER A 214 9.46 -24.96 4.70
N ASN A 215 10.17 -24.02 4.09
CA ASN A 215 10.30 -23.99 2.64
C ASN A 215 11.59 -23.27 2.23
N ARG A 216 12.13 -23.66 1.09
CA ARG A 216 13.30 -23.07 0.47
C ARG A 216 13.10 -22.99 -1.03
N PHE A 217 13.09 -21.76 -1.58
CA PHE A 217 12.81 -21.53 -2.98
C PHE A 217 13.83 -20.62 -3.65
N GLU A 218 14.21 -20.98 -4.87
CA GLU A 218 14.83 -20.07 -5.82
C GLU A 218 13.80 -19.66 -6.87
N ASN A 219 13.61 -18.34 -7.02
CA ASN A 219 12.67 -17.78 -7.97
C ASN A 219 13.41 -16.95 -9.01
N GLN A 220 13.29 -17.32 -10.28
CA GLN A 220 13.89 -16.64 -11.41
C GLN A 220 12.82 -15.99 -12.28
N TYR A 221 13.05 -14.76 -12.70
CA TYR A 221 12.16 -14.03 -13.61
C TYR A 221 12.99 -13.45 -14.75
N SER A 222 12.57 -13.72 -15.98
CA SER A 222 13.06 -13.04 -17.15
C SER A 222 11.91 -12.33 -17.87
N ASN A 223 12.14 -11.09 -18.26
CA ASN A 223 11.12 -10.27 -18.88
C ASN A 223 11.72 -9.46 -20.03
N HIS A 224 11.16 -9.62 -21.22
CA HIS A 224 11.44 -8.79 -22.36
C HIS A 224 10.28 -7.82 -22.55
N LEU A 225 10.56 -6.55 -22.82
CA LEU A 225 9.55 -5.55 -23.11
C LEU A 225 9.90 -4.82 -24.40
N VAL A 226 9.01 -4.87 -25.36
CA VAL A 226 9.06 -4.08 -26.57
C VAL A 226 7.95 -3.06 -26.53
N ASN A 227 8.27 -1.77 -26.54
CA ASN A 227 7.32 -0.68 -26.59
C ASN A 227 7.40 0.03 -27.93
N LEU A 228 6.26 0.20 -28.56
CA LEU A 228 6.06 1.06 -29.71
C LEU A 228 5.12 2.19 -29.33
N ALA A 229 5.52 3.45 -29.50
CA ALA A 229 4.69 4.59 -29.15
C ALA A 229 4.85 5.74 -30.14
N ILE A 230 3.72 6.42 -30.41
CA ILE A 230 3.70 7.69 -31.15
C ILE A 230 3.35 8.79 -30.14
N ARG A 231 4.17 9.83 -30.13
CA ARG A 231 3.95 11.01 -29.31
C ARG A 231 4.01 12.29 -30.12
N THR A 232 3.32 13.33 -29.64
CA THR A 232 3.41 14.67 -30.22
C THR A 232 3.53 15.72 -29.13
N SER A 233 4.13 16.86 -29.46
CA SER A 233 4.23 18.02 -28.59
C SER A 233 3.81 19.27 -29.35
N GLN A 234 2.48 19.49 -29.45
CA GLN A 234 1.89 20.66 -30.08
C GLN A 234 1.67 21.79 -29.08
N LYS A 235 1.39 23.00 -29.56
CA LYS A 235 1.10 24.16 -28.69
C LYS A 235 -0.12 23.93 -27.81
N LYS A 236 -1.22 23.38 -28.37
CA LYS A 236 -2.49 23.18 -27.66
C LYS A 236 -2.70 21.76 -27.12
N TYR A 237 -2.06 20.75 -27.70
CA TYR A 237 -2.24 19.37 -27.23
C TYR A 237 -0.94 18.59 -27.30
N ASN A 238 -0.84 17.58 -26.45
CA ASN A 238 0.20 16.56 -26.48
C ASN A 238 -0.48 15.21 -26.35
N TYR A 239 0.02 14.21 -27.04
CA TYR A 239 -0.38 12.83 -26.79
C TYR A 239 0.83 11.90 -26.78
N ASN A 240 0.66 10.76 -26.14
CA ASN A 240 1.51 9.61 -26.20
C ASN A 240 0.61 8.37 -26.26
N ILE A 241 0.60 7.69 -27.40
CA ILE A 241 -0.20 6.48 -27.65
C ILE A 241 0.80 5.39 -27.95
N GLY A 242 0.76 4.32 -27.20
CA GLY A 242 1.73 3.24 -27.36
C GLY A 242 1.19 1.91 -26.82
N VAL A 243 1.95 0.88 -27.11
CA VAL A 243 1.68 -0.46 -26.64
C VAL A 243 2.98 -1.11 -26.20
N ASP A 244 2.90 -1.82 -25.08
CA ASP A 244 3.97 -2.68 -24.59
C ASP A 244 3.61 -4.14 -24.89
N PHE A 245 4.51 -4.88 -25.51
CA PHE A 245 4.50 -6.33 -25.62
C PHE A 245 5.53 -6.86 -24.63
N GLU A 246 5.10 -7.73 -23.75
CA GLU A 246 5.89 -8.11 -22.59
C GLU A 246 5.83 -9.63 -22.36
N PRO A 247 6.64 -10.45 -23.12
CA PRO A 247 6.84 -11.85 -22.81
C PRO A 247 7.64 -11.99 -21.51
N GLN A 248 7.07 -12.75 -20.58
CA GLN A 248 7.64 -13.01 -19.26
C GLN A 248 7.74 -14.51 -19.04
N LYS A 249 8.86 -14.94 -18.46
CA LYS A 249 9.07 -16.29 -17.96
C LYS A 249 9.40 -16.22 -16.48
N SER A 250 8.72 -17.02 -15.66
CA SER A 250 9.03 -17.21 -14.24
C SER A 250 9.24 -18.70 -13.97
N VAL A 251 10.27 -18.98 -13.19
CA VAL A 251 10.60 -20.33 -12.73
C VAL A 251 10.73 -20.24 -11.22
N SER A 252 10.04 -21.12 -10.50
CA SER A 252 10.18 -21.30 -9.05
C SER A 252 10.63 -22.73 -8.83
N HIS A 253 11.73 -22.90 -8.13
CA HIS A 253 12.31 -24.19 -7.81
C HIS A 253 12.36 -24.36 -6.30
N SER A 254 11.76 -25.45 -5.78
CA SER A 254 11.92 -25.85 -4.39
C SER A 254 13.29 -26.48 -4.19
N LEU A 255 14.02 -26.05 -3.17
CA LEU A 255 15.35 -26.58 -2.84
C LEU A 255 15.32 -27.51 -1.61
N LEU A 256 14.13 -27.78 -1.01
CA LEU A 256 13.95 -28.78 0.03
C LEU A 256 13.61 -30.17 -0.54
N SER A 257 13.18 -30.24 -1.80
CA SER A 257 12.85 -31.46 -2.51
C SER A 257 13.51 -31.44 -3.88
N ASP A 258 14.11 -32.57 -4.28
CA ASP A 258 14.70 -32.74 -5.59
C ASP A 258 13.70 -33.33 -6.64
N ALA A 259 12.41 -33.37 -6.28
CA ALA A 259 11.39 -33.91 -7.19
C ALA A 259 11.14 -32.93 -8.37
N PRO A 260 11.12 -33.40 -9.62
CA PRO A 260 10.89 -32.56 -10.81
C PRO A 260 9.55 -31.83 -10.80
N GLU A 261 8.56 -32.35 -10.08
CA GLU A 261 7.24 -31.78 -9.89
C GLU A 261 7.22 -30.55 -9.00
N ASP A 262 8.31 -30.28 -8.26
CA ASP A 262 8.46 -29.09 -7.40
C ASP A 262 9.01 -27.87 -8.14
N GLN A 263 9.22 -28.01 -9.45
CA GLN A 263 9.54 -26.88 -10.31
C GLN A 263 8.28 -26.33 -10.98
N LEU A 264 7.92 -25.10 -10.64
CA LEU A 264 6.83 -24.38 -11.29
C LEU A 264 7.41 -23.43 -12.36
N GLU A 265 7.19 -23.77 -13.63
CA GLU A 265 7.54 -22.90 -14.76
C GLU A 265 6.28 -22.24 -15.34
N ARG A 266 6.36 -20.95 -15.64
CA ARG A 266 5.26 -20.19 -16.23
C ARG A 266 5.75 -19.19 -17.24
N SER A 267 5.19 -19.25 -18.44
CA SER A 267 5.41 -18.27 -19.50
C SER A 267 4.12 -17.52 -19.81
N VAL A 268 4.19 -16.21 -19.91
CA VAL A 268 3.03 -15.35 -20.18
C VAL A 268 3.41 -14.23 -21.13
N MET A 269 2.52 -13.92 -22.05
CA MET A 269 2.58 -12.73 -22.90
C MET A 269 1.62 -11.67 -22.38
N ASN A 270 2.15 -10.53 -21.95
CA ASN A 270 1.34 -9.37 -21.57
C ASN A 270 1.27 -8.38 -22.73
N PHE A 271 0.09 -7.77 -22.86
CA PHE A 271 -0.18 -6.70 -23.80
C PHE A 271 -0.70 -5.50 -23.04
N SER A 272 0.01 -4.36 -23.09
CA SER A 272 -0.28 -3.21 -22.25
C SER A 272 -0.41 -1.93 -23.08
N PRO A 273 -1.61 -1.63 -23.63
CA PRO A 273 -1.86 -0.40 -24.35
C PRO A 273 -1.88 0.79 -23.39
N THR A 274 -1.36 1.92 -23.86
CA THR A 274 -1.30 3.17 -23.12
C THR A 274 -1.71 4.32 -24.01
N VAL A 275 -2.63 5.15 -23.53
CA VAL A 275 -3.02 6.42 -24.16
C VAL A 275 -2.88 7.52 -23.11
N ASN A 276 -2.12 8.54 -23.43
CA ASN A 276 -2.00 9.75 -22.61
C ASN A 276 -2.24 10.96 -23.54
N PHE A 277 -3.38 11.58 -23.38
CA PHE A 277 -3.76 12.77 -24.14
C PHE A 277 -3.89 13.96 -23.20
N ARG A 278 -3.24 15.06 -23.53
CA ARG A 278 -3.29 16.30 -22.77
C ARG A 278 -3.68 17.45 -23.69
N TYR A 279 -4.74 18.15 -23.32
CA TYR A 279 -5.20 19.36 -24.00
C TYR A 279 -4.98 20.59 -23.10
N LYS A 280 -4.41 21.65 -23.67
CA LYS A 280 -4.15 22.94 -23.01
C LYS A 280 -5.15 23.96 -23.50
N PHE A 281 -6.16 24.27 -22.70
CA PHE A 281 -7.10 25.36 -22.99
C PHE A 281 -6.40 26.71 -22.91
N SER A 282 -5.44 26.82 -21.97
CA SER A 282 -4.57 27.98 -21.78
C SER A 282 -3.20 27.53 -21.25
N LYS A 283 -2.28 28.48 -21.01
CA LYS A 283 -0.99 28.20 -20.35
C LYS A 283 -1.16 27.58 -18.97
N ARG A 284 -2.32 27.76 -18.30
CA ARG A 284 -2.60 27.38 -16.93
C ARG A 284 -3.82 26.50 -16.74
N THR A 285 -4.54 26.21 -17.81
CA THR A 285 -5.72 25.32 -17.79
C THR A 285 -5.48 24.16 -18.75
N ARG A 286 -5.54 22.95 -18.20
CA ARG A 286 -5.30 21.72 -18.97
C ARG A 286 -6.21 20.59 -18.54
N LEU A 287 -6.55 19.75 -19.49
CA LEU A 287 -7.21 18.46 -19.32
C LEU A 287 -6.23 17.37 -19.74
N GLN A 288 -6.14 16.32 -18.97
CA GLN A 288 -5.36 15.13 -19.29
C GLN A 288 -6.24 13.89 -19.16
N ILE A 289 -6.23 13.06 -20.18
CA ILE A 289 -6.92 11.76 -20.22
C ILE A 289 -5.84 10.69 -20.35
N VAL A 290 -5.86 9.72 -19.45
CA VAL A 290 -4.93 8.60 -19.46
C VAL A 290 -5.71 7.29 -19.44
N TYR A 291 -5.42 6.43 -20.37
CA TYR A 291 -5.82 5.02 -20.33
C TYR A 291 -4.57 4.15 -20.23
N ARG A 292 -4.63 3.13 -19.40
CA ARG A 292 -3.59 2.10 -19.27
C ARG A 292 -4.24 0.74 -19.05
N GLY A 293 -3.96 -0.19 -19.96
CA GLY A 293 -4.17 -1.61 -19.76
C GLY A 293 -2.88 -2.24 -19.24
N LYS A 294 -2.96 -3.12 -18.24
CA LYS A 294 -1.79 -3.80 -17.68
C LYS A 294 -2.13 -5.20 -17.20
N GLY A 295 -1.38 -6.19 -17.70
CA GLY A 295 -1.33 -7.54 -17.14
C GLY A 295 -0.56 -7.56 -15.81
N LYS A 296 -1.03 -8.36 -14.85
CA LYS A 296 -0.39 -8.61 -13.57
C LYS A 296 -0.37 -10.09 -13.27
N GLN A 297 0.81 -10.65 -13.06
CA GLN A 297 0.98 -12.03 -12.61
C GLN A 297 0.52 -12.17 -11.16
N PRO A 298 -0.07 -13.33 -10.78
CA PRO A 298 -0.24 -13.68 -9.38
C PRO A 298 1.11 -13.66 -8.65
N ASN A 299 1.07 -13.40 -7.36
CA ASN A 299 2.27 -13.48 -6.54
C ASN A 299 2.72 -14.96 -6.51
N ILE A 300 4.03 -15.22 -6.55
CA ILE A 300 4.55 -16.58 -6.54
C ILE A 300 4.14 -17.33 -5.27
N ARG A 301 4.12 -16.63 -4.12
CA ARG A 301 3.62 -17.19 -2.85
C ARG A 301 2.16 -17.65 -2.94
N ASP A 302 1.33 -16.98 -3.76
CA ASP A 302 -0.05 -17.37 -3.98
C ASP A 302 -0.19 -18.61 -4.88
N LEU A 303 0.83 -18.88 -5.69
CA LEU A 303 0.91 -20.02 -6.61
C LEU A 303 1.50 -21.28 -5.95
N GLN A 304 2.34 -21.10 -4.95
CA GLN A 304 2.99 -22.24 -4.27
C GLN A 304 1.96 -23.04 -3.46
N PRO A 305 1.86 -24.37 -3.63
CA PRO A 305 0.89 -25.22 -2.93
C PRO A 305 1.30 -25.50 -1.46
N VAL A 306 1.81 -24.47 -0.77
CA VAL A 306 2.27 -24.57 0.61
C VAL A 306 1.17 -24.11 1.55
N THR A 307 0.99 -24.83 2.67
CA THR A 307 0.05 -24.50 3.73
C THR A 307 0.78 -23.78 4.88
N ASP A 308 0.50 -22.50 5.07
CA ASP A 308 1.01 -21.71 6.21
C ASP A 308 0.06 -21.87 7.40
N ARG A 309 0.51 -22.54 8.45
CA ARG A 309 -0.21 -22.81 9.71
C ARG A 309 0.39 -22.06 10.91
N THR A 310 1.25 -21.08 10.69
CA THR A 310 1.87 -20.27 11.75
C THR A 310 0.82 -19.63 12.68
N ASN A 311 -0.33 -19.26 12.12
CA ASN A 311 -1.51 -18.90 12.90
C ASN A 311 -2.55 -20.02 12.78
N PRO A 312 -2.74 -20.86 13.84
CA PRO A 312 -3.63 -22.00 13.77
C PRO A 312 -5.12 -21.63 13.58
N LEU A 313 -5.50 -20.38 13.86
CA LEU A 313 -6.85 -19.86 13.63
C LEU A 313 -7.02 -19.22 12.24
N ASN A 314 -5.94 -19.04 11.49
CA ASN A 314 -5.97 -18.42 10.17
C ASN A 314 -4.96 -19.06 9.23
N ILE A 315 -5.32 -20.18 8.66
CA ILE A 315 -4.52 -21.00 7.76
C ILE A 315 -4.55 -20.38 6.36
N ARG A 316 -3.43 -20.39 5.67
CA ARG A 316 -3.34 -19.95 4.28
C ARG A 316 -2.84 -21.07 3.40
N VAL A 317 -3.51 -21.27 2.25
CA VAL A 317 -3.16 -22.29 1.25
C VAL A 317 -2.98 -21.61 -0.10
N GLY A 318 -1.89 -21.85 -0.79
CA GLY A 318 -1.65 -21.32 -2.14
C GLY A 318 -2.46 -22.06 -3.20
N ASN A 319 -2.53 -21.48 -4.41
CA ASN A 319 -3.30 -22.03 -5.53
C ASN A 319 -2.49 -21.95 -6.84
N PRO A 320 -1.89 -23.06 -7.32
CA PRO A 320 -1.12 -23.09 -8.56
C PRO A 320 -1.93 -22.76 -9.82
N SER A 321 -3.26 -22.93 -9.78
CA SER A 321 -4.15 -22.74 -10.94
C SER A 321 -4.50 -21.27 -11.23
N LEU A 322 -3.97 -20.33 -10.46
CA LEU A 322 -4.26 -18.90 -10.64
C LEU A 322 -3.82 -18.41 -12.02
N LYS A 323 -4.72 -17.64 -12.65
CA LYS A 323 -4.48 -16.98 -13.93
C LYS A 323 -4.01 -15.54 -13.71
N PRO A 324 -3.24 -14.96 -14.65
CA PRO A 324 -2.92 -13.56 -14.63
C PRO A 324 -4.18 -12.68 -14.63
N SER A 325 -4.13 -11.59 -13.90
CA SER A 325 -5.18 -10.56 -13.93
C SER A 325 -4.84 -9.48 -14.96
N TYR A 326 -5.85 -8.81 -15.49
CA TYR A 326 -5.70 -7.68 -16.39
C TYR A 326 -6.46 -6.46 -15.88
N MET A 327 -5.74 -5.38 -15.63
CA MET A 327 -6.27 -4.16 -15.06
C MET A 327 -6.39 -3.07 -16.12
N ASN A 328 -7.60 -2.53 -16.30
CA ASN A 328 -7.88 -1.36 -17.12
C ASN A 328 -8.05 -0.14 -16.20
N THR A 329 -7.29 0.91 -16.46
CA THR A 329 -7.35 2.15 -15.69
C THR A 329 -7.60 3.33 -16.63
N PHE A 330 -8.69 4.06 -16.38
CA PHE A 330 -9.02 5.32 -17.05
C PHE A 330 -8.89 6.46 -16.03
N THR A 331 -8.13 7.48 -16.36
CA THR A 331 -7.95 8.65 -15.49
C THR A 331 -8.17 9.92 -16.26
N LEU A 332 -8.97 10.81 -15.71
CA LEU A 332 -9.18 12.16 -16.21
C LEU A 332 -8.70 13.16 -15.16
N ASN A 333 -7.81 14.06 -15.54
CA ASN A 333 -7.29 15.11 -14.67
C ASN A 333 -7.54 16.47 -15.31
N PHE A 334 -8.27 17.31 -14.61
CA PHE A 334 -8.46 18.72 -14.98
C PHE A 334 -7.73 19.60 -13.96
N ASN A 335 -6.96 20.54 -14.47
CA ASN A 335 -6.24 21.50 -13.63
C ASN A 335 -6.39 22.88 -14.24
N SER A 336 -6.83 23.85 -13.45
CA SER A 336 -7.03 25.24 -13.87
C SER A 336 -6.53 26.21 -12.80
N TYR A 337 -5.70 27.16 -13.22
CA TYR A 337 -5.28 28.26 -12.37
C TYR A 337 -5.62 29.59 -13.03
N ASN A 338 -6.48 30.37 -12.38
CA ASN A 338 -6.86 31.71 -12.79
C ASN A 338 -6.07 32.74 -12.00
N THR A 339 -5.16 33.47 -12.67
CA THR A 339 -4.31 34.49 -12.02
C THR A 339 -5.04 35.72 -11.54
N LYS A 340 -6.07 36.16 -12.28
CA LYS A 340 -6.85 37.35 -11.91
C LYS A 340 -7.53 37.17 -10.56
N TYR A 341 -8.09 35.97 -10.35
CA TYR A 341 -8.80 35.61 -9.13
C TYR A 341 -7.96 34.76 -8.17
N GLN A 342 -6.71 34.45 -8.51
CA GLN A 342 -5.83 33.53 -7.75
C GLN A 342 -6.51 32.19 -7.39
N ARG A 343 -7.41 31.74 -8.27
CA ARG A 343 -8.21 30.54 -8.07
C ARG A 343 -7.53 29.33 -8.68
N ASN A 344 -7.35 28.29 -7.87
CA ASN A 344 -6.87 26.99 -8.32
C ASN A 344 -8.01 25.97 -8.24
N MET A 345 -8.24 25.22 -9.32
CA MET A 345 -9.22 24.13 -9.40
C MET A 345 -8.51 22.88 -9.92
N VAL A 346 -8.70 21.78 -9.22
CA VAL A 346 -8.23 20.46 -9.63
C VAL A 346 -9.39 19.49 -9.54
N ALA A 347 -9.67 18.76 -10.62
CA ALA A 347 -10.65 17.68 -10.64
C ALA A 347 -9.98 16.41 -11.20
N THR A 348 -10.22 15.29 -10.56
CA THR A 348 -9.74 13.97 -11.00
C THR A 348 -10.91 13.01 -11.02
N ALA A 349 -11.05 12.24 -12.11
CA ALA A 349 -11.91 11.07 -12.16
C ALA A 349 -11.09 9.85 -12.55
N LEU A 350 -11.35 8.72 -11.90
CA LEU A 350 -10.68 7.45 -12.14
C LEU A 350 -11.73 6.35 -12.23
N PHE A 351 -11.58 5.50 -13.23
CA PHE A 351 -12.30 4.23 -13.32
C PHE A 351 -11.29 3.11 -13.51
N GLU A 352 -11.42 2.07 -12.72
CA GLU A 352 -10.55 0.89 -12.74
C GLU A 352 -11.40 -0.37 -12.73
N ASN A 353 -11.08 -1.29 -13.63
CA ASN A 353 -11.69 -2.62 -13.72
C ASN A 353 -10.59 -3.67 -13.84
N THR A 354 -10.69 -4.76 -13.08
CA THR A 354 -9.76 -5.87 -13.13
C THR A 354 -10.46 -7.15 -13.58
N ILE A 355 -10.00 -7.67 -14.71
CA ILE A 355 -10.41 -8.98 -15.25
C ILE A 355 -9.54 -10.05 -14.59
N ASN A 356 -10.12 -11.21 -14.24
CA ASN A 356 -9.44 -12.29 -13.52
C ASN A 356 -8.74 -11.80 -12.24
N ASN A 357 -9.37 -10.90 -11.49
CA ASN A 357 -8.79 -10.39 -10.26
C ASN A 357 -8.49 -11.55 -9.29
N VAL A 358 -7.29 -11.56 -8.71
CA VAL A 358 -6.95 -12.49 -7.63
C VAL A 358 -7.58 -11.96 -6.34
N THR A 359 -8.50 -12.73 -5.78
CA THR A 359 -9.21 -12.46 -4.54
C THR A 359 -9.14 -13.67 -3.63
N ASN A 360 -9.71 -13.60 -2.43
CA ASN A 360 -9.69 -14.71 -1.49
C ASN A 360 -11.00 -15.49 -1.51
N GLN A 361 -10.87 -16.80 -1.49
CA GLN A 361 -11.88 -17.71 -0.99
C GLN A 361 -11.57 -17.99 0.47
N VAL A 362 -12.57 -17.83 1.33
CA VAL A 362 -12.43 -18.01 2.78
C VAL A 362 -13.39 -19.10 3.23
N THR A 363 -12.84 -20.15 3.84
CA THR A 363 -13.61 -21.26 4.43
C THR A 363 -13.56 -21.13 5.95
N TYR A 364 -14.71 -21.20 6.58
CA TYR A 364 -14.87 -21.19 8.02
C TYR A 364 -15.27 -22.56 8.52
N ASP A 365 -14.63 -23.00 9.59
CA ASP A 365 -15.03 -24.14 10.39
C ASP A 365 -15.91 -23.65 11.54
N SER A 366 -17.20 -24.02 11.53
CA SER A 366 -18.18 -23.58 12.55
C SER A 366 -17.97 -24.20 13.91
N GLU A 367 -17.17 -25.24 14.04
CA GLU A 367 -16.89 -25.94 15.30
C GLU A 367 -15.70 -25.32 16.03
N THR A 368 -14.65 -25.00 15.28
CA THR A 368 -13.39 -24.52 15.82
C THR A 368 -13.20 -23.02 15.65
N GLY A 369 -13.98 -22.38 14.75
CA GLY A 369 -13.79 -21.00 14.34
C GLY A 369 -12.53 -20.77 13.50
N VAL A 370 -11.88 -21.83 13.05
CA VAL A 370 -10.69 -21.75 12.19
C VAL A 370 -11.07 -21.25 10.81
N ARG A 371 -10.25 -20.36 10.30
CA ARG A 371 -10.40 -19.77 8.97
C ARG A 371 -9.30 -20.25 8.04
N THR A 372 -9.68 -20.84 6.92
CA THR A 372 -8.76 -21.17 5.83
C THR A 372 -8.95 -20.21 4.67
N THR A 373 -7.86 -19.63 4.16
CA THR A 373 -7.88 -18.66 3.07
C THR A 373 -7.07 -19.18 1.89
N SER A 374 -7.66 -19.22 0.70
CA SER A 374 -6.99 -19.56 -0.56
C SER A 374 -7.25 -18.48 -1.63
N PRO A 375 -6.24 -18.08 -2.41
CA PRO A 375 -6.42 -17.13 -3.50
C PRO A 375 -7.14 -17.80 -4.69
N VAL A 376 -8.08 -17.06 -5.31
CA VAL A 376 -8.84 -17.50 -6.49
C VAL A 376 -9.00 -16.36 -7.48
N ASN A 377 -9.19 -16.68 -8.78
CA ASN A 377 -9.51 -15.65 -9.77
C ASN A 377 -11.02 -15.36 -9.80
N MET A 378 -11.37 -14.09 -9.87
CA MET A 378 -12.76 -13.65 -9.95
C MET A 378 -12.91 -12.36 -10.76
N ASN A 379 -14.00 -12.29 -11.53
CA ASN A 379 -14.39 -11.10 -12.30
C ASN A 379 -15.40 -10.24 -11.52
N GLY A 380 -15.61 -9.01 -12.01
CA GLY A 380 -16.59 -8.06 -11.47
C GLY A 380 -16.01 -7.12 -10.40
N ASN A 381 -14.69 -7.12 -10.21
CA ASN A 381 -14.01 -6.16 -9.33
C ASN A 381 -13.73 -4.86 -10.09
N TRP A 382 -14.31 -3.76 -9.61
CA TRP A 382 -14.11 -2.44 -10.20
C TRP A 382 -14.26 -1.33 -9.17
N ARG A 383 -13.68 -0.17 -9.46
CA ARG A 383 -13.89 1.05 -8.69
C ARG A 383 -14.00 2.28 -9.59
N ALA A 384 -14.85 3.20 -9.18
CA ALA A 384 -14.94 4.55 -9.74
C ALA A 384 -14.65 5.57 -8.64
N MET A 385 -13.87 6.59 -8.93
CA MET A 385 -13.50 7.62 -7.97
C MET A 385 -13.52 8.99 -8.64
N GLY A 386 -14.07 9.98 -7.93
CA GLY A 386 -14.01 11.39 -8.29
C GLY A 386 -13.43 12.21 -7.16
N SER A 387 -12.62 13.19 -7.46
CA SER A 387 -12.19 14.20 -6.49
C SER A 387 -12.20 15.59 -7.10
N PHE A 388 -12.55 16.57 -6.29
CA PHE A 388 -12.56 17.98 -6.65
C PHE A 388 -11.89 18.80 -5.56
N SER A 389 -11.02 19.71 -5.95
CA SER A 389 -10.38 20.66 -5.03
C SER A 389 -10.47 22.07 -5.60
N LEU A 390 -10.94 22.98 -4.79
CA LEU A 390 -10.98 24.40 -5.09
C LEU A 390 -10.23 25.17 -4.00
N ASN A 391 -9.36 26.07 -4.44
CA ASN A 391 -8.71 27.05 -3.58
C ASN A 391 -8.93 28.42 -4.20
N THR A 392 -9.63 29.32 -3.49
CA THR A 392 -9.97 30.66 -4.00
C THR A 392 -9.98 31.68 -2.87
N PRO A 393 -9.32 32.82 -3.01
CA PRO A 393 -9.54 33.95 -2.10
C PRO A 393 -10.92 34.57 -2.35
N PHE A 394 -11.50 35.15 -1.30
CA PHE A 394 -12.66 36.02 -1.41
C PHE A 394 -12.27 37.38 -2.03
N LYS A 395 -13.24 38.29 -2.14
CA LYS A 395 -12.99 39.67 -2.59
C LYS A 395 -11.93 40.35 -1.71
N ASN A 396 -12.03 40.18 -0.41
CA ASN A 396 -10.95 40.48 0.52
C ASN A 396 -9.96 39.31 0.52
N ARG A 397 -8.76 39.49 -0.07
CA ARG A 397 -7.73 38.47 -0.27
C ARG A 397 -7.12 37.89 1.01
N ASN A 398 -7.40 38.52 2.15
CA ASN A 398 -7.02 37.97 3.45
C ASN A 398 -7.82 36.70 3.78
N TRP A 399 -8.99 36.53 3.19
CA TRP A 399 -9.84 35.39 3.37
C TRP A 399 -9.69 34.42 2.19
N ILE A 400 -9.38 33.16 2.48
CA ILE A 400 -9.19 32.10 1.48
C ILE A 400 -10.13 30.96 1.81
N PHE A 401 -10.93 30.58 0.83
CA PHE A 401 -11.79 29.39 0.88
C PHE A 401 -11.10 28.23 0.18
N ARG A 402 -11.11 27.05 0.83
CA ARG A 402 -10.65 25.78 0.25
C ARG A 402 -11.69 24.71 0.48
N THR A 403 -12.00 23.95 -0.56
CA THR A 403 -12.81 22.72 -0.44
C THR A 403 -12.10 21.56 -1.08
N TYR A 404 -12.32 20.39 -0.51
CA TYR A 404 -11.90 19.11 -1.07
C TYR A 404 -13.05 18.12 -0.93
N SER A 405 -13.62 17.73 -2.08
CA SER A 405 -14.66 16.73 -2.22
C SER A 405 -14.08 15.45 -2.81
N TYR A 406 -14.46 14.32 -2.27
CA TYR A 406 -14.05 13.01 -2.74
C TYR A 406 -15.25 12.07 -2.70
N LEU A 407 -15.43 11.29 -3.78
CA LEU A 407 -16.45 10.24 -3.88
C LEU A 407 -15.81 9.01 -4.51
N GLN A 408 -15.97 7.86 -3.88
CA GLN A 408 -15.53 6.57 -4.42
C GLN A 408 -16.63 5.54 -4.27
N TYR A 409 -16.87 4.83 -5.35
CA TYR A 409 -17.68 3.60 -5.33
C TYR A 409 -16.81 2.43 -5.76
N ARG A 410 -16.89 1.32 -5.03
CA ARG A 410 -16.11 0.11 -5.28
C ARG A 410 -16.99 -1.12 -5.15
N ASN A 411 -16.88 -2.04 -6.12
CA ASN A 411 -17.45 -3.36 -6.08
C ASN A 411 -16.33 -4.40 -5.91
N GLN A 412 -16.41 -5.22 -4.87
CA GLN A 412 -15.45 -6.28 -4.58
C GLN A 412 -16.16 -7.62 -4.44
N ASN A 413 -15.64 -8.62 -5.15
CA ASN A 413 -16.16 -9.98 -5.13
C ASN A 413 -15.16 -10.94 -4.50
N GLY A 414 -15.68 -11.98 -3.85
CA GLY A 414 -14.92 -13.07 -3.24
C GLY A 414 -15.80 -14.31 -3.09
N TYR A 415 -15.28 -15.32 -2.41
CA TYR A 415 -16.04 -16.49 -2.02
C TYR A 415 -15.95 -16.70 -0.52
N THR A 416 -17.07 -17.07 0.08
CA THR A 416 -17.14 -17.58 1.47
C THR A 416 -17.73 -18.97 1.45
N THR A 417 -17.21 -19.84 2.33
CA THR A 417 -17.67 -21.21 2.50
C THR A 417 -17.80 -21.48 3.99
N LEU A 418 -18.88 -22.12 4.41
CA LEU A 418 -19.05 -22.63 5.77
C LEU A 418 -18.77 -24.15 5.75
N ASN A 419 -17.84 -24.59 6.62
CA ASN A 419 -17.40 -25.99 6.66
C ASN A 419 -16.93 -26.53 5.29
N LYS A 420 -17.58 -27.58 4.79
CA LYS A 420 -17.30 -28.20 3.48
C LYS A 420 -18.40 -27.95 2.46
N GLU A 421 -19.26 -26.96 2.69
CA GLU A 421 -20.32 -26.59 1.76
C GLU A 421 -19.76 -26.00 0.46
N GLU A 422 -20.63 -25.84 -0.53
CA GLU A 422 -20.28 -25.17 -1.80
C GLU A 422 -19.92 -23.71 -1.57
N PRO A 423 -18.85 -23.20 -2.22
CA PRO A 423 -18.45 -21.80 -2.11
C PRO A 423 -19.55 -20.84 -2.57
N VAL A 424 -19.99 -19.97 -1.70
CA VAL A 424 -20.96 -18.91 -2.00
C VAL A 424 -20.21 -17.66 -2.46
N LYS A 425 -20.57 -17.15 -3.64
CA LYS A 425 -20.06 -15.87 -4.10
C LYS A 425 -20.57 -14.76 -3.19
N THR A 426 -19.68 -13.91 -2.74
CA THR A 426 -19.99 -12.70 -1.97
C THR A 426 -19.55 -11.46 -2.73
N SER A 427 -20.39 -10.43 -2.70
CA SER A 427 -20.11 -9.13 -3.31
C SER A 427 -20.32 -8.03 -2.29
N VAL A 428 -19.35 -7.13 -2.18
CA VAL A 428 -19.45 -5.95 -1.34
C VAL A 428 -19.38 -4.70 -2.20
N GLN A 429 -20.45 -3.92 -2.11
CA GLN A 429 -20.56 -2.59 -2.69
C GLN A 429 -20.19 -1.57 -1.61
N HIS A 430 -19.22 -0.72 -1.87
CA HIS A 430 -18.74 0.25 -0.90
C HIS A 430 -18.69 1.65 -1.50
N LEU A 431 -19.43 2.57 -0.88
CA LEU A 431 -19.45 4.00 -1.19
C LEU A 431 -18.71 4.76 -0.09
N THR A 432 -17.72 5.56 -0.47
CA THR A 432 -17.06 6.53 0.42
C THR A 432 -17.26 7.93 -0.12
N GLY A 433 -17.85 8.81 0.67
CA GLY A 433 -17.94 10.25 0.43
C GLY A 433 -17.10 11.01 1.44
N ARG A 434 -16.33 12.00 1.01
CA ARG A 434 -15.59 12.89 1.91
C ARG A 434 -15.70 14.32 1.44
N GLU A 435 -16.04 15.20 2.37
CA GLU A 435 -16.02 16.63 2.16
C GLU A 435 -15.16 17.30 3.23
N ARG A 436 -14.32 18.24 2.83
CA ARG A 436 -13.54 19.09 3.73
C ARG A 436 -13.65 20.53 3.28
N LEU A 437 -14.08 21.38 4.20
CA LEU A 437 -14.16 22.83 4.01
C LEU A 437 -13.15 23.50 4.93
N ARG A 438 -12.43 24.47 4.40
CA ARG A 438 -11.49 25.29 5.16
C ARG A 438 -11.67 26.76 4.80
N ILE A 439 -11.71 27.61 5.82
CA ILE A 439 -11.68 29.07 5.68
C ILE A 439 -10.47 29.58 6.43
N THR A 440 -9.59 30.24 5.71
CA THR A 440 -8.34 30.78 6.25
C THR A 440 -8.39 32.29 6.22
N TYR A 441 -8.11 32.92 7.35
CA TYR A 441 -7.81 34.35 7.46
C TYR A 441 -6.30 34.54 7.59
N ARG A 442 -5.71 35.29 6.67
CA ARG A 442 -4.25 35.48 6.59
C ARG A 442 -3.90 36.94 6.62
N THR A 443 -2.97 37.29 7.52
CA THR A 443 -2.28 38.56 7.58
C THR A 443 -0.77 38.36 7.46
N ARG A 444 0.01 39.44 7.65
CA ARG A 444 1.47 39.34 7.72
C ARG A 444 1.97 38.64 8.99
N GLN A 445 1.20 38.71 10.07
CA GLN A 445 1.59 38.26 11.41
C GLN A 445 0.95 36.94 11.81
N MET A 446 -0.18 36.57 11.17
CA MET A 446 -0.90 35.34 11.52
C MET A 446 -1.66 34.75 10.36
N GLU A 447 -1.84 33.45 10.44
CA GLU A 447 -2.78 32.66 9.61
C GLU A 447 -3.67 31.85 10.55
N LEU A 448 -4.98 32.10 10.51
CA LEU A 448 -5.99 31.36 11.26
C LEU A 448 -6.87 30.61 10.28
N THR A 449 -6.95 29.29 10.42
CA THR A 449 -7.80 28.44 9.60
C THR A 449 -8.82 27.72 10.46
N GLY A 450 -10.10 27.88 10.12
CA GLY A 450 -11.17 27.01 10.58
C GLY A 450 -11.40 25.88 9.57
N LEU A 451 -11.60 24.67 10.04
CA LEU A 451 -11.87 23.51 9.21
C LEU A 451 -13.07 22.71 9.72
N VAL A 452 -13.85 22.19 8.78
CA VAL A 452 -14.87 21.17 9.03
C VAL A 452 -14.74 20.07 7.99
N GLY A 453 -14.98 18.84 8.39
CA GLY A 453 -14.90 17.68 7.52
C GLY A 453 -15.96 16.64 7.85
N LEU A 454 -16.41 15.93 6.83
CA LEU A 454 -17.31 14.80 6.93
C LEU A 454 -16.75 13.67 6.06
N THR A 455 -16.66 12.47 6.61
CA THR A 455 -16.47 11.25 5.83
C THR A 455 -17.66 10.33 6.07
N TYR A 456 -18.33 9.95 5.00
CA TYR A 456 -19.44 8.99 4.98
C TYR A 456 -18.97 7.72 4.30
N ASN A 457 -19.19 6.58 4.94
CA ASN A 457 -18.98 5.27 4.34
C ASN A 457 -20.28 4.48 4.42
N ASN A 458 -20.65 3.87 3.30
CA ASN A 458 -21.78 2.96 3.20
C ASN A 458 -21.30 1.68 2.52
N SER A 459 -21.58 0.53 3.13
CA SER A 459 -21.23 -0.78 2.60
C SER A 459 -22.46 -1.65 2.59
N TYR A 460 -22.70 -2.30 1.47
CA TYR A 460 -23.73 -3.32 1.32
C TYR A 460 -23.07 -4.65 0.96
N ASN A 461 -23.41 -5.70 1.71
CA ASN A 461 -23.01 -7.07 1.41
C ASN A 461 -24.23 -7.88 0.97
N ASP A 462 -24.12 -8.55 -0.18
CA ASP A 462 -25.22 -9.28 -0.81
C ASP A 462 -25.56 -10.61 -0.12
N VAL A 463 -24.59 -11.26 0.55
CA VAL A 463 -24.80 -12.52 1.26
C VAL A 463 -25.60 -12.32 2.55
N ARG A 464 -25.30 -11.23 3.28
CA ARG A 464 -26.01 -10.85 4.51
C ARG A 464 -27.21 -9.94 4.29
N GLU A 465 -27.38 -9.41 3.09
CA GLU A 465 -28.37 -8.39 2.76
C GLU A 465 -28.35 -7.19 3.74
N LYS A 466 -27.18 -6.96 4.35
CA LYS A 466 -26.99 -5.95 5.40
C LYS A 466 -26.24 -4.74 4.86
N ARG A 467 -26.75 -3.57 5.23
CA ARG A 467 -26.13 -2.28 5.00
C ARG A 467 -25.47 -1.77 6.29
N THR A 468 -24.24 -1.26 6.17
CA THR A 468 -23.50 -0.67 7.30
C THR A 468 -23.10 0.74 6.92
N GLU A 469 -23.38 1.70 7.76
CA GLU A 469 -23.10 3.11 7.56
C GLU A 469 -22.23 3.67 8.68
N THR A 470 -21.23 4.48 8.33
CA THR A 470 -20.42 5.21 9.30
C THR A 470 -20.23 6.65 8.90
N PHE A 471 -20.17 7.52 9.90
CA PHE A 471 -19.90 8.94 9.73
C PHE A 471 -18.74 9.33 10.63
N ASP A 472 -17.71 9.97 10.03
CA ASP A 472 -16.62 10.61 10.74
C ASP A 472 -16.73 12.11 10.53
N TYR A 473 -16.99 12.83 11.59
CA TYR A 473 -17.04 14.30 11.62
C TYR A 473 -15.71 14.83 12.14
N GLN A 474 -15.27 15.92 11.56
CA GLN A 474 -14.06 16.62 11.96
C GLN A 474 -14.36 18.12 12.05
N ALA A 475 -14.00 18.77 13.15
CA ALA A 475 -14.01 20.22 13.27
C ALA A 475 -12.73 20.69 13.97
N GLY A 476 -12.12 21.76 13.50
CA GLY A 476 -10.86 22.18 14.10
C GLY A 476 -10.40 23.56 13.68
N THR A 477 -9.32 24.00 14.32
CA THR A 477 -8.65 25.27 14.06
C THR A 477 -7.15 25.05 13.94
N GLU A 478 -6.53 25.75 12.98
CA GLU A 478 -5.09 25.83 12.80
C GLU A 478 -4.68 27.29 12.95
N LEU A 479 -3.76 27.58 13.87
CA LEU A 479 -3.23 28.92 14.12
C LEU A 479 -1.73 28.94 13.88
N GLN A 480 -1.28 29.78 12.96
CA GLN A 480 0.13 30.04 12.71
C GLN A 480 0.43 31.50 13.02
N LEU A 481 1.36 31.75 13.94
CA LEU A 481 1.80 33.09 14.35
C LEU A 481 3.25 33.29 13.92
N TYR A 482 3.50 34.41 13.25
CA TYR A 482 4.83 34.87 12.90
C TYR A 482 5.28 35.87 13.97
N LEU A 483 6.10 35.36 14.90
CA LEU A 483 6.56 36.10 16.07
C LEU A 483 7.81 36.95 15.73
N PRO A 484 8.18 37.93 16.59
CA PRO A 484 9.45 38.62 16.46
C PRO A 484 10.65 37.68 16.42
N TRP A 485 11.79 38.16 15.97
CA TRP A 485 13.07 37.46 15.86
C TRP A 485 13.05 36.20 14.93
N GLY A 486 12.08 36.13 13.98
CA GLY A 486 11.97 35.03 13.05
C GLY A 486 11.51 33.72 13.67
N MET A 487 10.79 33.80 14.79
CA MET A 487 10.12 32.67 15.41
C MET A 487 8.75 32.44 14.76
N GLU A 488 8.30 31.20 14.76
CA GLU A 488 7.01 30.79 14.22
C GLU A 488 6.38 29.79 15.18
N LEU A 489 5.17 30.11 15.64
CA LEU A 489 4.35 29.24 16.48
C LEU A 489 3.21 28.68 15.65
N TYR A 490 3.06 27.36 15.61
CA TYR A 490 1.96 26.67 14.98
C TYR A 490 1.21 25.83 16.00
N ASN A 491 -0.11 25.99 16.05
CA ASN A 491 -1.01 25.17 16.85
C ASN A 491 -2.11 24.60 15.96
N ASP A 492 -2.44 23.35 16.13
CA ASP A 492 -3.66 22.78 15.59
C ASP A 492 -4.44 22.03 16.68
N LEU A 493 -5.73 22.33 16.73
CA LEU A 493 -6.69 21.67 17.60
C LEU A 493 -7.80 21.12 16.74
N THR A 494 -8.01 19.81 16.78
CA THR A 494 -9.03 19.14 15.99
C THR A 494 -9.87 18.23 16.87
N TYR A 495 -11.17 18.35 16.74
CA TYR A 495 -12.18 17.46 17.32
C TYR A 495 -12.63 16.46 16.29
N PHE A 496 -12.68 15.19 16.66
CA PHE A 496 -13.20 14.09 15.87
C PHE A 496 -14.40 13.48 16.57
N LEU A 497 -15.44 13.16 15.80
CA LEU A 497 -16.61 12.41 16.25
C LEU A 497 -16.90 11.31 15.23
N ARG A 498 -17.01 10.07 15.70
CA ARG A 498 -17.24 8.88 14.88
C ARG A 498 -18.53 8.20 15.30
N THR A 499 -19.36 7.83 14.32
CA THR A 499 -20.65 7.14 14.55
C THR A 499 -20.87 6.01 13.56
N GLY A 500 -21.72 5.02 13.94
CA GLY A 500 -22.07 3.90 13.07
C GLY A 500 -21.09 2.73 13.06
N TYR A 501 -20.08 2.76 13.92
CA TYR A 501 -19.18 1.62 14.13
C TYR A 501 -19.82 0.60 15.06
N GLY A 502 -19.71 -0.69 14.74
CA GLY A 502 -20.48 -1.76 15.39
C GLY A 502 -19.95 -2.24 16.73
N TYR A 503 -18.93 -1.58 17.32
CA TYR A 503 -18.32 -2.00 18.57
C TYR A 503 -18.51 -0.93 19.66
N GLU A 504 -19.03 -1.35 20.84
CA GLU A 504 -19.36 -0.41 21.93
C GLU A 504 -18.14 0.18 22.65
N GLY A 505 -16.97 -0.41 22.49
CA GLY A 505 -15.74 0.01 23.18
C GLY A 505 -14.93 1.13 22.50
N TYR A 506 -15.32 1.58 21.31
CA TYR A 506 -14.57 2.65 20.60
C TYR A 506 -14.85 4.03 21.20
N ALA A 507 -13.82 4.83 21.35
CA ALA A 507 -13.98 6.23 21.68
C ALA A 507 -14.70 6.97 20.55
N LYS A 508 -15.95 7.37 20.82
CA LYS A 508 -16.81 8.07 19.86
C LYS A 508 -16.27 9.45 19.52
N ALA A 509 -15.56 10.09 20.45
CA ALA A 509 -15.06 11.44 20.29
C ALA A 509 -13.68 11.61 20.92
N ASN A 510 -12.81 12.36 20.27
CA ASN A 510 -11.50 12.73 20.79
C ASN A 510 -11.05 14.11 20.30
N PHE A 511 -10.18 14.76 21.08
CA PHE A 511 -9.48 15.98 20.69
C PHE A 511 -8.03 15.65 20.40
N MET A 512 -7.50 16.18 19.31
CA MET A 512 -6.09 16.18 19.00
C MET A 512 -5.56 17.59 19.05
N TRP A 513 -4.58 17.85 19.92
CA TRP A 513 -3.93 19.13 20.03
C TRP A 513 -2.42 18.98 19.82
N ASN A 514 -1.90 19.65 18.78
CA ASN A 514 -0.48 19.69 18.47
C ASN A 514 0.03 21.12 18.54
N CYS A 515 1.27 21.29 19.00
CA CYS A 515 1.95 22.57 19.07
C CYS A 515 3.36 22.46 18.50
N GLN A 516 3.78 23.46 17.75
CA GLN A 516 5.13 23.53 17.19
C GLN A 516 5.69 24.93 17.32
N LEU A 517 6.89 25.04 17.84
CA LEU A 517 7.69 26.28 17.84
C LEU A 517 8.90 26.08 16.95
N SER A 518 9.12 26.98 16.02
CA SER A 518 10.27 26.94 15.13
C SER A 518 10.98 28.28 15.06
N LYS A 519 12.29 28.23 14.83
CA LYS A 519 13.13 29.42 14.64
C LYS A 519 14.18 29.17 13.59
N ALA A 520 14.28 30.09 12.65
CA ALA A 520 15.32 30.09 11.64
C ALA A 520 16.50 30.97 12.11
N PHE A 521 17.70 30.41 12.08
CA PHE A 521 18.95 31.05 12.48
C PHE A 521 19.82 31.29 11.23
N LEU A 522 20.86 32.14 11.43
CA LEU A 522 21.83 32.56 10.42
C LEU A 522 21.24 33.51 9.36
N LYS A 523 22.12 34.36 8.78
CA LYS A 523 21.73 35.45 7.86
C LYS A 523 20.92 34.98 6.62
N ARG A 524 21.11 33.73 6.18
CA ARG A 524 20.40 33.13 5.04
C ARG A 524 19.37 32.08 5.47
N LYS A 525 18.96 32.05 6.75
CA LYS A 525 18.03 31.05 7.33
C LYS A 525 18.50 29.60 7.08
N GLN A 526 19.80 29.36 7.17
CA GLN A 526 20.43 28.08 6.82
C GLN A 526 20.27 27.01 7.92
N LEU A 527 19.97 27.42 9.16
CA LEU A 527 19.68 26.55 10.28
C LEU A 527 18.26 26.78 10.75
N LEU A 528 17.43 25.73 10.74
CA LEU A 528 16.07 25.73 11.27
C LEU A 528 16.02 24.77 12.46
N ILE A 529 15.70 25.30 13.65
CA ILE A 529 15.40 24.52 14.83
C ILE A 529 13.90 24.49 15.02
N ARG A 530 13.36 23.29 15.21
CA ARG A 530 11.93 23.05 15.39
C ARG A 530 11.72 22.13 16.58
N PHE A 531 10.90 22.62 17.53
CA PHE A 531 10.39 21.84 18.63
C PHE A 531 8.91 21.58 18.40
N LYS A 532 8.48 20.32 18.49
CA LYS A 532 7.11 19.91 18.22
C LYS A 532 6.61 18.96 19.29
N ILE A 533 5.41 19.21 19.80
CA ILE A 533 4.68 18.36 20.72
C ILE A 533 3.43 17.88 19.98
N TYR A 534 3.25 16.58 19.93
CA TYR A 534 2.08 15.94 19.35
C TYR A 534 1.15 15.49 20.46
N ASP A 535 -0.15 15.50 20.19
CA ASP A 535 -1.20 14.98 21.06
C ASP A 535 -1.03 15.37 22.53
N ILE A 536 -0.99 16.68 22.79
CA ILE A 536 -0.80 17.25 24.15
C ILE A 536 -1.84 16.72 25.14
N LEU A 537 -3.03 16.34 24.67
CA LEU A 537 -4.13 15.84 25.49
C LEU A 537 -4.10 14.32 25.68
N HIS A 538 -3.20 13.60 25.02
CA HIS A 538 -3.12 12.13 25.03
C HIS A 538 -4.46 11.45 24.68
N GLN A 539 -5.16 11.97 23.67
CA GLN A 539 -6.45 11.49 23.23
C GLN A 539 -6.44 10.98 21.78
N ASP A 540 -5.26 10.87 21.15
CA ASP A 540 -5.20 10.38 19.77
C ASP A 540 -5.58 8.90 19.72
N ILE A 541 -6.71 8.64 19.08
CA ILE A 541 -7.20 7.31 18.75
C ILE A 541 -7.42 7.29 17.25
N SER A 542 -6.55 6.58 16.58
CA SER A 542 -6.68 6.35 15.14
C SER A 542 -7.55 5.13 14.88
N MET A 543 -8.57 5.28 14.04
CA MET A 543 -9.46 4.20 13.67
C MET A 543 -9.41 3.94 12.16
N ILE A 544 -9.23 2.67 11.80
CA ILE A 544 -9.21 2.22 10.41
C ILE A 544 -10.29 1.17 10.20
N ARG A 545 -11.19 1.42 9.24
CA ARG A 545 -12.11 0.40 8.72
C ARG A 545 -11.60 -0.13 7.40
N THR A 546 -11.41 -1.44 7.33
CA THR A 546 -11.06 -2.16 6.11
C THR A 546 -12.21 -3.08 5.73
N ILE A 547 -12.71 -2.95 4.49
CA ILE A 547 -13.79 -3.76 3.96
C ILE A 547 -13.26 -4.60 2.81
N THR A 548 -13.42 -5.91 2.95
CA THR A 548 -13.08 -6.89 1.91
C THR A 548 -14.36 -7.55 1.41
N ALA A 549 -14.27 -8.40 0.39
CA ALA A 549 -15.40 -9.18 -0.07
C ALA A 549 -15.95 -10.15 0.99
N THR A 550 -15.16 -10.51 1.99
CA THR A 550 -15.47 -11.57 2.96
C THR A 550 -15.63 -11.10 4.40
N ALA A 551 -15.23 -9.85 4.72
CA ALA A 551 -15.29 -9.33 6.11
C ALA A 551 -15.19 -7.81 6.18
N ILE A 552 -15.70 -7.24 7.28
CA ILE A 552 -15.37 -5.89 7.76
C ILE A 552 -14.39 -6.05 8.92
N ARG A 553 -13.28 -5.31 8.85
CA ARG A 553 -12.32 -5.21 9.95
C ARG A 553 -12.27 -3.76 10.43
N ASP A 554 -12.56 -3.56 11.68
CA ASP A 554 -12.35 -2.30 12.39
C ASP A 554 -11.15 -2.46 13.33
N THR A 555 -10.21 -1.54 13.23
CA THR A 555 -9.04 -1.49 14.12
C THR A 555 -8.93 -0.09 14.68
N ASP A 556 -8.92 0.04 15.99
CA ASP A 556 -8.47 1.25 16.68
C ASP A 556 -7.06 1.01 17.20
N TYR A 557 -6.25 2.02 17.17
CA TYR A 557 -4.90 1.97 17.72
C TYR A 557 -4.51 3.31 18.34
N ASN A 558 -3.82 3.21 19.45
CA ASN A 558 -3.13 4.31 20.10
C ASN A 558 -1.63 4.09 19.88
N ALA A 559 -0.92 5.08 19.38
CA ALA A 559 0.51 5.02 19.14
C ALA A 559 1.20 6.16 19.88
N LEU A 560 2.12 5.78 20.79
CA LEU A 560 2.95 6.68 21.59
C LEU A 560 4.38 6.75 21.07
#